data_9f3cf16d9e2f733c7775d7d812ca6b95
#
_entry.id   9f3cf16d9e2f733c7775d7d812ca6b95
#
_cell.length_a   1.000
_cell.length_b   1.000
_cell.length_c   1.000
_cell.angle_alpha   90.00
_cell.angle_beta   90.00
_cell.angle_gamma   90.00
#
_symmetry.space_group_name_H-M   'P 1'
#
loop_
_entity.id
_entity.type
_entity.pdbx_description
1 polymer ?
#
loop_
_entity_poly.entity_id
_entity_poly.type
_entity_poly.pdbx_seq_one_letter_code
_entity_poly.pdbx_strand_id
1 'polypeptide(L)'
;MDITTDRPSHDVAVLGLTGELDGSNFEKVIDAGRAARDSGARRIVIDLSGLTYMGSSGLVAIHSVALLMRGQEPASPEDGWQAIHDLGTATAGDAEQGVVLAGPPPSIERVLDRSGMLGLFPVHADRESAVAAATTA
;
A
#
# COMPACT_ATOMS: atom_id res chain seq x y z
N MET A 1 -7.89 10.13 -10.01
CA MET A 1 -6.78 9.17 -9.76
C MET A 1 -6.90 7.99 -10.71
N ASP A 2 -5.78 7.57 -11.22
CA ASP A 2 -5.73 6.39 -12.07
C ASP A 2 -4.95 5.28 -11.39
N ILE A 3 -5.40 4.04 -11.59
CA ILE A 3 -4.73 2.85 -11.07
C ILE A 3 -4.39 1.95 -12.25
N THR A 4 -3.12 1.56 -12.35
CA THR A 4 -2.68 0.55 -13.31
C THR A 4 -2.30 -0.70 -12.53
N THR A 5 -2.47 -1.87 -13.15
CA THR A 5 -2.09 -3.13 -12.53
C THR A 5 -1.17 -3.88 -13.46
N ASP A 6 0.02 -4.20 -12.98
CA ASP A 6 1.01 -5.00 -13.71
C ASP A 6 1.31 -6.27 -12.92
N ARG A 7 1.71 -7.32 -13.63
CA ARG A 7 2.09 -8.60 -13.05
C ARG A 7 3.49 -8.98 -13.55
N PRO A 8 4.56 -8.42 -12.94
CA PRO A 8 5.93 -8.77 -13.36
C PRO A 8 6.26 -10.24 -13.14
N SER A 9 5.56 -10.90 -12.22
CA SER A 9 5.65 -12.34 -12.04
C SER A 9 4.32 -12.89 -11.56
N HIS A 10 4.20 -14.22 -11.50
CA HIS A 10 2.96 -14.85 -11.01
C HIS A 10 2.63 -14.42 -9.57
N ASP A 11 3.65 -14.26 -8.75
CA ASP A 11 3.48 -13.98 -7.33
C ASP A 11 3.43 -12.49 -6.99
N VAL A 12 3.79 -11.59 -7.90
CA VAL A 12 3.90 -10.16 -7.63
C VAL A 12 2.99 -9.36 -8.53
N ALA A 13 2.17 -8.50 -7.92
CA ALA A 13 1.37 -7.51 -8.63
C ALA A 13 1.88 -6.12 -8.29
N VAL A 14 1.84 -5.21 -9.25
CA VAL A 14 2.17 -3.80 -9.05
C VAL A 14 0.92 -2.97 -9.26
N LEU A 15 0.57 -2.16 -8.27
CA LEU A 15 -0.49 -1.16 -8.38
C LEU A 15 0.16 0.20 -8.56
N GLY A 16 0.07 0.75 -9.75
CA GLY A 16 0.58 2.10 -10.03
C GLY A 16 -0.50 3.13 -9.80
N LEU A 17 -0.26 4.07 -8.90
CA LEU A 17 -1.21 5.11 -8.55
C LEU A 17 -0.76 6.45 -9.11
N THR A 18 -1.67 7.17 -9.78
CA THR A 18 -1.38 8.46 -10.40
C THR A 18 -2.47 9.45 -10.02
N GLY A 19 -2.08 10.64 -9.61
CA GLY A 19 -3.00 11.72 -9.28
C GLY A 19 -3.18 11.92 -7.77
N GLU A 20 -4.40 12.13 -7.34
CA GLU A 20 -4.72 12.42 -5.93
C GLU A 20 -5.46 11.25 -5.32
N LEU A 21 -4.94 10.74 -4.21
CA LEU A 21 -5.57 9.66 -3.45
C LEU A 21 -6.25 10.25 -2.21
N ASP A 22 -7.57 10.20 -2.19
CA ASP A 22 -8.38 10.83 -1.15
C ASP A 22 -9.63 9.98 -0.82
N GLY A 23 -10.53 10.55 -0.03
CA GLY A 23 -11.74 9.86 0.41
C GLY A 23 -12.72 9.51 -0.71
N SER A 24 -12.60 10.13 -1.89
CA SER A 24 -13.49 9.85 -3.01
C SER A 24 -13.07 8.62 -3.81
N ASN A 25 -11.82 8.14 -3.65
CA ASN A 25 -11.30 7.08 -4.51
C ASN A 25 -10.46 6.03 -3.78
N PHE A 26 -10.23 6.15 -2.49
CA PHE A 26 -9.36 5.21 -1.77
C PHE A 26 -9.87 3.76 -1.82
N GLU A 27 -11.18 3.56 -1.93
CA GLU A 27 -11.75 2.22 -2.04
C GLU A 27 -11.34 1.52 -3.33
N LYS A 28 -11.05 2.27 -4.38
CA LYS A 28 -10.57 1.71 -5.65
C LYS A 28 -9.22 1.02 -5.48
N VAL A 29 -8.37 1.56 -4.61
CA VAL A 29 -7.07 0.94 -4.31
C VAL A 29 -7.30 -0.38 -3.57
N ILE A 30 -8.22 -0.40 -2.62
CA ILE A 30 -8.55 -1.62 -1.88
C ILE A 30 -9.09 -2.68 -2.83
N ASP A 31 -10.00 -2.30 -3.74
CA ASP A 31 -10.57 -3.21 -4.71
C ASP A 31 -9.51 -3.78 -5.66
N ALA A 32 -8.56 -2.95 -6.09
CA ALA A 32 -7.46 -3.40 -6.93
C ALA A 32 -6.56 -4.39 -6.18
N GLY A 33 -6.31 -4.14 -4.90
CA GLY A 33 -5.55 -5.05 -4.06
C GLY A 33 -6.27 -6.39 -3.88
N ARG A 34 -7.58 -6.35 -3.68
CA ARG A 34 -8.40 -7.55 -3.56
C ARG A 34 -8.37 -8.37 -4.85
N ALA A 35 -8.50 -7.72 -5.99
CA ALA A 35 -8.44 -8.39 -7.28
C ALA A 35 -7.08 -9.06 -7.51
N ALA A 36 -6.00 -8.39 -7.15
CA ALA A 36 -4.66 -8.94 -7.26
C ALA A 36 -4.49 -10.18 -6.39
N ARG A 37 -4.94 -10.09 -5.14
CA ARG A 37 -4.90 -11.25 -4.22
C ARG A 37 -5.70 -12.42 -4.78
N ASP A 38 -6.91 -12.16 -5.26
CA ASP A 38 -7.80 -13.21 -5.76
C ASP A 38 -7.24 -13.86 -7.03
N SER A 39 -6.41 -13.15 -7.78
CA SER A 39 -5.75 -13.69 -8.98
C SER A 39 -4.45 -14.42 -8.67
N GLY A 40 -4.07 -14.54 -7.39
CA GLY A 40 -2.94 -15.36 -6.96
C GLY A 40 -1.69 -14.60 -6.54
N ALA A 41 -1.69 -13.28 -6.54
CA ALA A 41 -0.55 -12.51 -6.10
C ALA A 41 -0.29 -12.74 -4.61
N ARG A 42 0.96 -12.95 -4.25
CA ARG A 42 1.39 -13.11 -2.87
C ARG A 42 1.99 -11.83 -2.30
N ARG A 43 2.45 -10.95 -3.18
CA ARG A 43 3.04 -9.67 -2.83
C ARG A 43 2.45 -8.59 -3.71
N ILE A 44 2.26 -7.42 -3.16
CA ILE A 44 1.82 -6.26 -3.93
C ILE A 44 2.82 -5.14 -3.73
N VAL A 45 3.29 -4.59 -4.85
CA VAL A 45 4.06 -3.35 -4.86
C VAL A 45 3.07 -2.22 -5.12
N ILE A 46 3.01 -1.25 -4.23
CA ILE A 46 2.20 -0.05 -4.45
C ILE A 46 3.15 1.06 -4.89
N ASP A 47 3.08 1.42 -6.16
CA ASP A 47 3.93 2.46 -6.72
C ASP A 47 3.25 3.82 -6.51
N LEU A 48 3.85 4.62 -5.63
CA LEU A 48 3.33 5.92 -5.23
C LEU A 48 3.94 7.08 -6.03
N SER A 49 4.86 6.79 -6.95
CA SER A 49 5.62 7.84 -7.63
C SER A 49 4.77 8.79 -8.47
N GLY A 50 3.60 8.35 -8.92
CA GLY A 50 2.68 9.18 -9.69
C GLY A 50 1.69 9.98 -8.85
N LEU A 51 1.69 9.81 -7.54
CA LEU A 51 0.76 10.56 -6.68
C LEU A 51 1.25 11.98 -6.47
N THR A 52 0.32 12.92 -6.58
CA THR A 52 0.57 14.33 -6.28
C THR A 52 0.01 14.73 -4.92
N TYR A 53 -0.88 13.91 -4.37
CA TYR A 53 -1.49 14.14 -3.06
C TYR A 53 -1.96 12.81 -2.48
N MET A 54 -1.83 12.67 -1.15
CA MET A 54 -2.40 11.54 -0.44
C MET A 54 -2.93 12.03 0.90
N GLY A 55 -4.24 11.91 1.08
CA GLY A 55 -4.89 12.19 2.36
C GLY A 55 -4.82 10.98 3.28
N SER A 56 -5.39 11.12 4.46
CA SER A 56 -5.44 10.03 5.45
C SER A 56 -6.21 8.80 4.95
N SER A 57 -7.17 8.99 4.04
CA SER A 57 -7.85 7.85 3.41
C SER A 57 -6.89 6.98 2.61
N GLY A 58 -5.80 7.56 2.07
CA GLY A 58 -4.76 6.79 1.39
C GLY A 58 -4.04 5.86 2.36
N LEU A 59 -3.85 6.28 3.60
CA LEU A 59 -3.25 5.44 4.62
C LEU A 59 -4.16 4.26 4.94
N VAL A 60 -5.47 4.50 5.02
CA VAL A 60 -6.45 3.42 5.19
C VAL A 60 -6.37 2.43 4.04
N ALA A 61 -6.26 2.93 2.80
CA ALA A 61 -6.17 2.08 1.62
C ALA A 61 -4.93 1.17 1.67
N ILE A 62 -3.77 1.74 1.96
CA ILE A 62 -2.51 0.97 2.04
C ILE A 62 -2.61 -0.09 3.14
N HIS A 63 -3.10 0.29 4.31
CA HIS A 63 -3.27 -0.64 5.42
C HIS A 63 -4.26 -1.76 5.06
N SER A 64 -5.36 -1.41 4.39
CA SER A 64 -6.37 -2.38 3.98
C SER A 64 -5.82 -3.39 2.98
N VAL A 65 -5.01 -2.94 2.03
CA VAL A 65 -4.34 -3.85 1.08
C VAL A 65 -3.43 -4.81 1.85
N ALA A 66 -2.70 -4.30 2.84
CA ALA A 66 -1.84 -5.15 3.67
C ALA A 66 -2.65 -6.22 4.41
N LEU A 67 -3.80 -5.85 4.97
CA LEU A 67 -4.69 -6.82 5.62
C LEU A 67 -5.16 -7.89 4.65
N LEU A 68 -5.54 -7.50 3.44
CA LEU A 68 -5.96 -8.44 2.40
C LEU A 68 -4.85 -9.45 2.09
N MET A 69 -3.61 -8.98 2.01
CA MET A 69 -2.48 -9.85 1.73
C MET A 69 -2.15 -10.81 2.89
N ARG A 70 -2.64 -10.51 4.07
CA ARG A 70 -2.54 -11.40 5.24
C ARG A 70 -3.75 -12.33 5.38
N GLY A 71 -4.69 -12.28 4.42
CA GLY A 71 -5.90 -13.09 4.46
C GLY A 71 -6.99 -12.53 5.37
N GLN A 72 -6.91 -11.25 5.73
CA GLN A 72 -7.89 -10.58 6.59
C GLN A 72 -8.74 -9.62 5.77
N GLU A 73 -10.01 -9.47 6.15
CA GLU A 73 -10.86 -8.48 5.52
C GLU A 73 -10.59 -7.09 6.12
N PRO A 74 -10.50 -6.06 5.28
CA PRO A 74 -10.32 -4.71 5.77
C PRO A 74 -11.51 -4.25 6.61
N ALA A 75 -11.22 -3.45 7.62
CA ALA A 75 -12.24 -2.82 8.44
C ALA A 75 -13.00 -1.77 7.63
N SER A 76 -14.16 -1.33 8.14
CA SER A 76 -14.88 -0.20 7.58
C SER A 76 -13.99 1.05 7.65
N PRO A 77 -14.28 2.11 6.89
CA PRO A 77 -13.48 3.34 6.97
C PRO A 77 -13.35 3.89 8.38
N GLU A 78 -14.38 3.78 9.20
CA GLU A 78 -14.35 4.23 10.60
C GLU A 78 -13.39 3.39 11.42
N ASP A 79 -13.46 2.07 11.28
CA ASP A 79 -12.56 1.15 11.96
C ASP A 79 -11.14 1.25 11.39
N GLY A 80 -11.02 1.63 10.12
CA GLY A 80 -9.74 1.86 9.47
C GLY A 80 -8.97 3.00 10.13
N TRP A 81 -9.67 4.05 10.53
CA TRP A 81 -9.07 5.15 11.28
C TRP A 81 -8.49 4.69 12.60
N GLN A 82 -9.23 3.85 13.33
CA GLN A 82 -8.75 3.29 14.58
C GLN A 82 -7.52 2.41 14.33
N ALA A 83 -7.54 1.62 13.26
CA ALA A 83 -6.42 0.76 12.90
C ALA A 83 -5.16 1.57 12.62
N ILE A 84 -5.29 2.70 11.90
CA ILE A 84 -4.15 3.58 11.63
C ILE A 84 -3.62 4.22 12.90
N HIS A 85 -4.51 4.63 13.78
CA HIS A 85 -4.12 5.18 15.06
C HIS A 85 -3.32 4.17 15.87
N ASP A 86 -3.75 2.91 15.83
CA ASP A 86 -3.08 1.81 16.53
C ASP A 86 -1.75 1.41 15.89
N LEU A 87 -1.54 1.71 14.60
CA LEU A 87 -0.28 1.43 13.91
C LEU A 87 0.91 2.13 14.57
N GLY A 88 0.67 3.28 15.19
CA GLY A 88 1.73 4.01 15.89
C GLY A 88 2.34 3.23 17.06
N THR A 89 1.66 2.18 17.52
CA THR A 89 2.15 1.33 18.61
C THR A 89 2.70 -0.01 18.12
N ALA A 90 2.59 -0.29 16.81
CA ALA A 90 3.09 -1.54 16.23
C ALA A 90 4.61 -1.55 16.23
N THR A 91 5.18 -2.73 16.41
CA THR A 91 6.64 -2.91 16.34
C THR A 91 7.06 -3.22 14.90
N ALA A 92 8.35 -3.07 14.61
CA ALA A 92 8.90 -3.42 13.30
C ALA A 92 8.68 -4.90 12.95
N GLY A 93 8.54 -5.76 13.95
CA GLY A 93 8.24 -7.17 13.73
C GLY A 93 6.84 -7.42 13.22
N ASP A 94 5.94 -6.45 13.37
CA ASP A 94 4.58 -6.52 12.88
C ASP A 94 4.44 -5.93 11.46
N ALA A 95 5.56 -5.61 10.81
CA ALA A 95 5.57 -5.02 9.47
C ALA A 95 4.77 -5.88 8.47
N GLU A 96 4.12 -5.21 7.55
CA GLU A 96 3.23 -5.84 6.58
C GLU A 96 4.03 -6.48 5.46
N GLN A 97 4.22 -7.79 5.55
CA GLN A 97 5.10 -8.54 4.65
C GLN A 97 4.57 -8.69 3.23
N GLY A 98 3.29 -8.52 3.04
CA GLY A 98 2.69 -8.68 1.72
C GLY A 98 2.73 -7.43 0.83
N VAL A 99 3.16 -6.30 1.37
CA VAL A 99 3.12 -5.01 0.67
C VAL A 99 4.48 -4.34 0.70
N VAL A 100 4.89 -3.82 -0.45
CA VAL A 100 6.12 -3.04 -0.62
C VAL A 100 5.74 -1.71 -1.26
N LEU A 101 6.26 -0.61 -0.77
CA LEU A 101 6.00 0.72 -1.32
C LEU A 101 7.15 1.17 -2.22
N ALA A 102 6.82 1.85 -3.31
CA ALA A 102 7.80 2.31 -4.29
C ALA A 102 7.67 3.80 -4.56
N GLY A 103 8.79 4.49 -4.54
CA GLY A 103 8.95 5.84 -5.07
C GLY A 103 8.07 6.94 -4.49
N PRO A 104 7.76 6.96 -3.17
CA PRO A 104 6.90 8.02 -2.66
C PRO A 104 7.57 9.39 -2.87
N PRO A 105 6.87 10.36 -3.48
CA PRO A 105 7.38 11.73 -3.54
C PRO A 105 7.55 12.30 -2.12
N PRO A 106 8.37 13.33 -1.93
CA PRO A 106 8.65 13.87 -0.58
C PRO A 106 7.39 14.22 0.22
N SER A 107 6.36 14.76 -0.42
CA SER A 107 5.11 15.09 0.27
C SER A 107 4.37 13.85 0.75
N ILE A 108 4.40 12.78 -0.04
CA ILE A 108 3.75 11.50 0.30
C ILE A 108 4.56 10.79 1.38
N GLU A 109 5.88 10.78 1.24
CA GLU A 109 6.77 10.20 2.25
C GLU A 109 6.55 10.84 3.61
N ARG A 110 6.33 12.15 3.64
CA ARG A 110 6.07 12.88 4.87
C ARG A 110 4.76 12.43 5.54
N VAL A 111 3.72 12.18 4.76
CA VAL A 111 2.46 11.65 5.28
C VAL A 111 2.67 10.27 5.88
N LEU A 112 3.40 9.41 5.20
CA LEU A 112 3.72 8.06 5.68
C LEU A 112 4.53 8.13 6.97
N ASP A 113 5.51 9.02 7.04
CA ASP A 113 6.36 9.18 8.21
C ASP A 113 5.56 9.64 9.43
N ARG A 114 4.72 10.65 9.25
CA ARG A 114 3.91 11.20 10.34
C ARG A 114 2.91 10.22 10.92
N SER A 115 2.43 9.28 10.10
CA SER A 115 1.47 8.28 10.54
C SER A 115 2.14 7.05 11.15
N GLY A 116 3.47 6.95 11.06
CA GLY A 116 4.21 5.77 11.49
C GLY A 116 4.23 4.64 10.48
N MET A 117 3.57 4.78 9.34
CA MET A 117 3.51 3.72 8.33
C MET A 117 4.83 3.52 7.61
N LEU A 118 5.65 4.55 7.52
CA LEU A 118 6.94 4.47 6.84
C LEU A 118 7.84 3.39 7.45
N GLY A 119 7.75 3.18 8.76
CA GLY A 119 8.51 2.15 9.46
C GLY A 119 7.90 0.76 9.40
N LEU A 120 6.67 0.64 8.91
CA LEU A 120 5.95 -0.64 8.86
C LEU A 120 6.07 -1.34 7.52
N PHE A 121 6.38 -0.61 6.45
CA PHE A 121 6.46 -1.16 5.10
C PHE A 121 7.86 -0.97 4.55
N PRO A 122 8.39 -1.97 3.81
CA PRO A 122 9.59 -1.73 3.02
C PRO A 122 9.31 -0.65 1.99
N VAL A 123 10.19 0.32 1.88
CA VAL A 123 10.07 1.43 0.92
C VAL A 123 11.30 1.44 0.05
N HIS A 124 11.10 1.45 -1.26
CA HIS A 124 12.18 1.48 -2.24
C HIS A 124 12.09 2.75 -3.09
N ALA A 125 13.21 3.16 -3.65
CA ALA A 125 13.30 4.42 -4.38
C ALA A 125 12.46 4.42 -5.67
N ASP A 126 12.24 3.24 -6.26
CA ASP A 126 11.50 3.13 -7.51
C ASP A 126 10.81 1.77 -7.62
N ARG A 127 10.01 1.64 -8.68
CA ARG A 127 9.24 0.41 -8.94
C ARG A 127 10.16 -0.79 -9.16
N GLU A 128 11.22 -0.62 -9.90
CA GLU A 128 12.14 -1.70 -10.25
C GLU A 128 12.77 -2.32 -9.00
N SER A 129 13.27 -1.46 -8.11
CA SER A 129 13.86 -1.91 -6.85
C SER A 129 12.83 -2.61 -5.97
N ALA A 130 11.61 -2.07 -5.92
CA ALA A 130 10.53 -2.66 -5.12
C ALA A 130 10.11 -4.02 -5.66
N VAL A 131 10.00 -4.18 -6.97
CA VAL A 131 9.66 -5.45 -7.60
C VAL A 131 10.75 -6.48 -7.34
N ALA A 132 12.01 -6.09 -7.44
CA ALA A 132 13.12 -7.00 -7.16
C ALA A 132 13.07 -7.50 -5.72
N ALA A 133 12.81 -6.62 -4.76
CA ALA A 133 12.70 -6.99 -3.35
C ALA A 133 11.49 -7.91 -3.11
N ALA A 134 10.36 -7.63 -3.73
CA ALA A 134 9.15 -8.45 -3.59
C ALA A 134 9.33 -9.84 -4.21
N THR A 135 10.09 -9.94 -5.30
CA THR A 135 10.32 -11.19 -6.01
C THR A 135 11.24 -12.13 -5.22
N THR A 136 12.21 -11.58 -4.51
CA THR A 136 13.20 -12.36 -3.75
C THR A 136 12.78 -12.68 -2.32
N ALA A 137 11.68 -12.09 -1.85
CA ALA A 137 11.23 -12.27 -0.48
C ALA A 137 10.60 -13.63 -0.22
#